data_5a6c3e6201d5d2005bdd7bc08e791e20
#
_entry.id   5a6c3e6201d5d2005bdd7bc08e791e20
#
_cell.length_a   1.000
_cell.length_b   1.000
_cell.length_c   1.000
_cell.angle_alpha   90.00
_cell.angle_beta   90.00
_cell.angle_gamma   90.00
#
_symmetry.space_group_name_H-M   'P 1'
#
loop_
_entity.id
_entity.type
_entity.pdbx_description
1 polymer ?
#
loop_
_entity_poly.entity_id
_entity_poly.type
_entity_poly.pdbx_seq_one_letter_code
_entity_poly.pdbx_strand_id
1 'polypeptide(L)'
;FDYPVAAGTKIEVSKTKRNNDKLKSRYVKIVYEDQYLVVIEKNIGILSMAAGHKSLNVKAVLDDYFKKTRQRCTAHVVHRLDRDTSGLMIYAKDMETEQILEHNWHDIVFDRRYVAVVSGEMENDEGTIENWLKDNKAYVTYSSPVDNGGKYAITHYRVLDRTTEHSLVEYKLETGRKNQIRVHSADMGHPVCGDIKYGNGDDPIHRLCLHAYMLCFYHPVTRQAMEFETMIPAAFRHLFK
;
A
#
# COMPACT_ATOMS: atom_id res chain seq x y z
N PHE A 1 1.41 26.33 29.85
CA PHE A 1 1.66 26.20 28.40
C PHE A 1 1.24 27.51 27.75
N ASP A 2 2.19 28.45 27.59
CA ASP A 2 1.94 29.75 26.99
C ASP A 2 2.37 29.68 25.50
N TYR A 3 1.49 29.16 24.64
CA TYR A 3 1.62 29.32 23.21
C TYR A 3 0.88 30.60 22.80
N PRO A 4 1.54 31.60 22.20
CA PRO A 4 0.86 32.79 21.71
C PRO A 4 -0.03 32.40 20.51
N VAL A 5 -1.34 32.62 20.65
CA VAL A 5 -2.33 32.35 19.61
C VAL A 5 -2.67 33.67 18.95
N ALA A 6 -2.48 33.80 17.62
CA ALA A 6 -2.83 34.98 16.88
C ALA A 6 -4.35 35.20 16.84
N ALA A 7 -4.80 36.47 16.81
CA ALA A 7 -6.22 36.80 16.69
C ALA A 7 -6.82 36.17 15.41
N GLY A 8 -7.92 35.44 15.55
CA GLY A 8 -8.59 34.73 14.44
C GLY A 8 -8.18 33.24 14.28
N THR A 9 -7.26 32.72 15.08
CA THR A 9 -6.91 31.29 15.07
C THR A 9 -8.10 30.45 15.57
N LYS A 10 -8.53 29.49 14.75
CA LYS A 10 -9.57 28.53 15.14
C LYS A 10 -8.95 27.46 16.04
N ILE A 11 -9.35 27.43 17.29
CA ILE A 11 -8.89 26.42 18.26
C ILE A 11 -9.92 25.29 18.30
N GLU A 12 -9.58 24.10 17.84
CA GLU A 12 -10.38 22.89 18.05
C GLU A 12 -9.97 22.22 19.37
N VAL A 13 -10.90 22.17 20.32
CA VAL A 13 -10.70 21.45 21.57
C VAL A 13 -11.22 20.02 21.40
N SER A 14 -10.32 19.07 21.19
CA SER A 14 -10.68 17.64 21.20
C SER A 14 -10.94 17.19 22.65
N LYS A 15 -12.15 16.69 22.93
CA LYS A 15 -12.52 16.07 24.21
C LYS A 15 -11.95 14.66 24.41
N THR A 16 -11.37 14.07 23.37
CA THR A 16 -10.69 12.78 23.48
C THR A 16 -9.27 12.98 23.98
N LYS A 17 -8.97 12.49 25.19
CA LYS A 17 -7.59 12.27 25.61
C LYS A 17 -6.90 11.45 24.51
N ARG A 18 -5.94 12.05 23.77
CA ARG A 18 -5.03 11.27 22.94
C ARG A 18 -4.30 10.33 23.90
N ASN A 19 -4.69 9.06 23.88
CA ASN A 19 -3.89 8.03 24.53
C ASN A 19 -2.54 8.03 23.83
N ASN A 20 -1.49 8.45 24.54
CA ASN A 20 -0.11 8.45 24.05
C ASN A 20 0.49 7.03 23.94
N ASP A 21 -0.31 5.98 24.07
CA ASP A 21 0.09 4.61 23.83
C ASP A 21 0.25 4.38 22.32
N LYS A 22 1.36 4.90 21.81
CA LYS A 22 1.76 4.64 20.42
C LYS A 22 1.91 3.13 20.25
N LEU A 23 1.33 2.60 19.18
CA LEU A 23 1.52 1.22 18.75
C LEU A 23 3.03 0.90 18.71
N LYS A 24 3.49 -0.01 19.57
CA LYS A 24 4.87 -0.49 19.56
C LYS A 24 4.95 -1.73 18.66
N SER A 25 5.20 -1.53 17.39
CA SER A 25 5.37 -2.62 16.42
C SER A 25 6.49 -2.28 15.44
N ARG A 26 7.34 -3.25 15.13
CA ARG A 26 8.34 -3.11 14.06
C ARG A 26 7.73 -3.23 12.66
N TYR A 27 6.49 -3.69 12.57
CA TYR A 27 5.82 -3.99 11.29
C TYR A 27 4.76 -2.97 10.90
N VAL A 28 4.20 -2.24 11.87
CA VAL A 28 3.04 -1.36 11.67
C VAL A 28 3.28 -0.06 12.38
N LYS A 29 3.12 1.04 11.65
CA LYS A 29 3.09 2.41 12.17
C LYS A 29 1.74 3.03 11.85
N ILE A 30 1.04 3.58 12.84
CA ILE A 30 -0.20 4.33 12.61
C ILE A 30 0.16 5.69 12.04
N VAL A 31 -0.43 6.03 10.90
CA VAL A 31 -0.29 7.31 10.21
C VAL A 31 -1.46 8.23 10.57
N TYR A 32 -2.67 7.69 10.57
CA TYR A 32 -3.91 8.39 10.95
C TYR A 32 -4.87 7.42 11.61
N GLU A 33 -5.68 7.91 12.53
CA GLU A 33 -6.73 7.13 13.17
C GLU A 33 -7.87 8.04 13.63
N ASP A 34 -9.09 7.62 13.35
CA ASP A 34 -10.30 8.23 13.89
C ASP A 34 -11.28 7.18 14.44
N GLN A 35 -12.57 7.52 14.50
CA GLN A 35 -13.62 6.62 14.99
C GLN A 35 -13.90 5.47 13.99
N TYR A 36 -13.72 5.69 12.69
CA TYR A 36 -14.21 4.84 11.61
C TYR A 36 -13.10 4.01 10.94
N LEU A 37 -11.91 4.57 10.84
CA LEU A 37 -10.80 3.93 10.12
C LEU A 37 -9.44 4.20 10.77
N VAL A 38 -8.46 3.40 10.38
CA VAL A 38 -7.05 3.62 10.67
C VAL A 38 -6.24 3.49 9.38
N VAL A 39 -5.40 4.49 9.10
CA VAL A 39 -4.39 4.43 8.04
C VAL A 39 -3.06 4.07 8.67
N ILE A 40 -2.41 3.09 8.12
CA ILE A 40 -1.13 2.57 8.62
C ILE A 40 -0.07 2.56 7.53
N GLU A 41 1.19 2.60 7.94
CA GLU A 41 2.33 2.21 7.13
C GLU A 41 2.76 0.80 7.55
N LYS A 42 2.65 -0.15 6.62
CA LYS A 42 3.05 -1.55 6.79
C LYS A 42 4.51 -1.72 6.39
N ASN A 43 5.30 -2.40 7.21
CA ASN A 43 6.63 -2.85 6.83
C ASN A 43 6.57 -4.19 6.08
N ILE A 44 7.71 -4.63 5.52
CA ILE A 44 7.88 -5.95 4.90
C ILE A 44 7.79 -7.09 5.93
N GLY A 45 7.57 -8.32 5.46
CA GLY A 45 7.64 -9.54 6.27
C GLY A 45 6.38 -9.84 7.08
N ILE A 46 5.30 -9.06 6.93
CA ILE A 46 4.03 -9.30 7.62
C ILE A 46 2.86 -9.34 6.63
N LEU A 47 1.95 -10.28 6.82
CA LEU A 47 0.71 -10.38 6.04
C LEU A 47 -0.29 -9.29 6.45
N SER A 48 -1.09 -8.80 5.49
CA SER A 48 -2.20 -7.85 5.77
C SER A 48 -3.28 -8.50 6.64
N MET A 49 -3.60 -9.77 6.38
CA MET A 49 -4.56 -10.57 7.13
C MET A 49 -4.08 -12.01 7.28
N ALA A 50 -4.68 -12.77 8.20
CA ALA A 50 -4.30 -14.16 8.42
C ALA A 50 -4.60 -15.05 7.21
N ALA A 51 -3.65 -15.94 6.90
CA ALA A 51 -3.87 -17.08 6.01
C ALA A 51 -4.18 -18.36 6.82
N GLY A 52 -4.64 -18.24 8.11
CA GLY A 52 -4.92 -19.30 9.07
C GLY A 52 -4.78 -18.81 10.52
N HIS A 53 -5.18 -19.62 11.49
CA HIS A 53 -5.40 -19.20 12.88
C HIS A 53 -4.15 -18.76 13.69
N LYS A 54 -2.93 -18.85 13.18
CA LYS A 54 -1.70 -18.60 13.97
C LYS A 54 -0.64 -17.70 13.31
N SER A 55 -0.90 -17.08 12.15
CA SER A 55 0.11 -16.24 11.53
C SER A 55 0.04 -14.80 12.04
N LEU A 56 1.21 -14.22 12.39
CA LEU A 56 1.32 -12.79 12.66
C LEU A 56 0.90 -11.99 11.43
N ASN A 57 -0.05 -11.09 11.59
CA ASN A 57 -0.59 -10.27 10.51
C ASN A 57 -1.00 -8.90 11.05
N VAL A 58 -1.14 -7.91 10.15
CA VAL A 58 -1.45 -6.53 10.52
C VAL A 58 -2.78 -6.42 11.26
N LYS A 59 -3.82 -7.16 10.80
CA LYS A 59 -5.12 -7.17 11.49
C LYS A 59 -4.97 -7.55 12.96
N ALA A 60 -4.24 -8.63 13.26
CA ALA A 60 -4.03 -9.07 14.65
C ALA A 60 -3.24 -8.05 15.48
N VAL A 61 -2.26 -7.36 14.87
CA VAL A 61 -1.51 -6.27 15.53
C VAL A 61 -2.42 -5.09 15.87
N LEU A 62 -3.33 -4.72 14.96
CA LEU A 62 -4.30 -3.65 15.20
C LEU A 62 -5.36 -4.04 16.23
N ASP A 63 -5.88 -5.27 16.19
CA ASP A 63 -6.85 -5.77 17.18
C ASP A 63 -6.26 -5.76 18.61
N ASP A 64 -4.99 -6.16 18.76
CA ASP A 64 -4.27 -6.08 20.04
C ASP A 64 -4.06 -4.63 20.48
N TYR A 65 -3.73 -3.74 19.56
CA TYR A 65 -3.61 -2.30 19.82
C TYR A 65 -4.95 -1.70 20.29
N PHE A 66 -6.05 -1.96 19.59
CA PHE A 66 -7.38 -1.48 19.98
C PHE A 66 -7.79 -1.97 21.36
N LYS A 67 -7.51 -3.26 21.65
CA LYS A 67 -7.75 -3.84 22.98
C LYS A 67 -6.94 -3.14 24.08
N LYS A 68 -5.63 -2.92 23.85
CA LYS A 68 -4.74 -2.24 24.81
C LYS A 68 -5.11 -0.78 25.05
N THR A 69 -5.61 -0.11 24.01
CA THR A 69 -6.10 1.28 24.11
C THR A 69 -7.57 1.40 24.52
N ARG A 70 -8.21 0.25 24.90
CA ARG A 70 -9.59 0.16 25.35
C ARG A 70 -10.62 0.66 24.33
N GLN A 71 -10.31 0.53 23.07
CA GLN A 71 -11.24 0.80 21.97
C GLN A 71 -12.18 -0.41 21.79
N ARG A 72 -13.48 -0.15 21.60
CA ARG A 72 -14.50 -1.20 21.38
C ARG A 72 -14.70 -1.44 19.87
N CYS A 73 -13.61 -1.78 19.17
CA CYS A 73 -13.62 -2.05 17.74
C CYS A 73 -12.65 -3.17 17.39
N THR A 74 -12.74 -3.66 16.17
CA THR A 74 -11.79 -4.61 15.55
C THR A 74 -11.34 -4.08 14.20
N ALA A 75 -10.17 -4.50 13.73
CA ALA A 75 -9.70 -4.13 12.40
C ALA A 75 -10.41 -4.94 11.32
N HIS A 76 -10.94 -4.27 10.31
CA HIS A 76 -11.58 -4.85 9.14
C HIS A 76 -10.74 -4.56 7.91
N VAL A 77 -10.48 -5.58 7.08
CA VAL A 77 -9.54 -5.51 5.96
C VAL A 77 -10.28 -5.13 4.68
N VAL A 78 -10.10 -3.94 4.18
CA VAL A 78 -10.76 -3.42 2.96
C VAL A 78 -9.91 -3.57 1.70
N HIS A 79 -8.60 -3.69 1.84
CA HIS A 79 -7.66 -4.01 0.77
C HIS A 79 -6.40 -4.66 1.34
N ARG A 80 -5.49 -5.08 0.46
CA ARG A 80 -4.29 -5.79 0.90
C ARG A 80 -3.03 -5.36 0.13
N LEU A 81 -1.90 -5.44 0.84
CA LEU A 81 -0.57 -5.51 0.25
C LEU A 81 -0.02 -6.93 0.44
N ASP A 82 0.89 -7.33 -0.43
CA ASP A 82 1.61 -8.59 -0.27
C ASP A 82 2.49 -8.57 0.98
N ARG A 83 2.92 -9.73 1.48
CA ARG A 83 3.74 -9.85 2.68
C ARG A 83 4.98 -8.95 2.64
N ASP A 84 5.67 -8.93 1.51
CA ASP A 84 6.95 -8.25 1.34
C ASP A 84 6.83 -6.88 0.65
N THR A 85 5.62 -6.45 0.27
CA THR A 85 5.33 -5.07 -0.13
C THR A 85 5.14 -4.21 1.11
N SER A 86 5.84 -3.08 1.20
CA SER A 86 5.66 -2.10 2.27
C SER A 86 4.76 -0.93 1.83
N GLY A 87 4.30 -0.10 2.77
CA GLY A 87 3.60 1.16 2.49
C GLY A 87 2.21 1.27 3.10
N LEU A 88 1.44 2.22 2.58
CA LEU A 88 0.16 2.67 3.13
C LEU A 88 -0.97 1.68 2.93
N MET A 89 -1.75 1.49 3.99
CA MET A 89 -2.98 0.70 3.99
C MET A 89 -4.05 1.33 4.86
N ILE A 90 -5.33 1.10 4.50
CA ILE A 90 -6.52 1.43 5.30
C ILE A 90 -7.08 0.17 5.92
N TYR A 91 -7.53 0.28 7.16
CA TYR A 91 -8.41 -0.68 7.82
C TYR A 91 -9.64 0.06 8.35
N ALA A 92 -10.82 -0.50 8.16
CA ALA A 92 -12.02 -0.01 8.84
C ALA A 92 -12.03 -0.48 10.29
N LYS A 93 -12.75 0.23 11.16
CA LYS A 93 -12.88 -0.11 12.59
C LYS A 93 -14.22 -0.73 12.94
N ASP A 94 -15.14 -0.75 12.00
CA ASP A 94 -16.46 -1.36 12.10
C ASP A 94 -16.90 -1.94 10.75
N MET A 95 -17.93 -2.79 10.79
CA MET A 95 -18.44 -3.51 9.62
C MET A 95 -19.15 -2.58 8.61
N GLU A 96 -19.80 -1.52 9.07
CA GLU A 96 -20.48 -0.56 8.18
C GLU A 96 -19.47 0.19 7.33
N THR A 97 -18.42 0.70 7.96
CA THR A 97 -17.30 1.36 7.28
C THR A 97 -16.57 0.43 6.31
N GLU A 98 -16.36 -0.85 6.70
CA GLU A 98 -15.80 -1.88 5.82
C GLU A 98 -16.66 -2.03 4.55
N GLN A 99 -17.97 -2.23 4.70
CA GLN A 99 -18.89 -2.41 3.59
C GLN A 99 -18.94 -1.19 2.66
N ILE A 100 -18.96 0.02 3.21
CA ILE A 100 -18.91 1.25 2.40
C ILE A 100 -17.63 1.28 1.55
N LEU A 101 -16.47 1.00 2.15
CA LEU A 101 -15.18 1.00 1.46
C LEU A 101 -15.09 -0.13 0.41
N GLU A 102 -15.54 -1.34 0.71
CA GLU A 102 -15.46 -2.47 -0.22
C GLU A 102 -16.37 -2.29 -1.44
N HIS A 103 -17.64 -1.87 -1.22
CA HIS A 103 -18.61 -1.70 -2.32
C HIS A 103 -18.29 -0.50 -3.21
N ASN A 104 -17.70 0.55 -2.66
CA ASN A 104 -17.45 1.79 -3.38
C ASN A 104 -15.94 2.09 -3.55
N TRP A 105 -15.09 1.06 -3.53
CA TRP A 105 -13.64 1.23 -3.54
C TRP A 105 -13.14 2.15 -4.68
N HIS A 106 -13.64 1.94 -5.89
CA HIS A 106 -13.23 2.70 -7.07
C HIS A 106 -13.68 4.16 -7.04
N ASP A 107 -14.82 4.46 -6.39
CA ASP A 107 -15.34 5.82 -6.27
C ASP A 107 -14.72 6.56 -5.08
N ILE A 108 -14.35 5.83 -4.05
CA ILE A 108 -13.77 6.37 -2.82
C ILE A 108 -12.26 6.58 -2.96
N VAL A 109 -11.53 5.60 -3.49
CA VAL A 109 -10.06 5.65 -3.59
C VAL A 109 -9.69 6.16 -4.98
N PHE A 110 -9.35 7.45 -5.08
CA PHE A 110 -9.13 8.14 -6.35
C PHE A 110 -7.67 8.18 -6.79
N ASP A 111 -6.70 7.96 -5.90
CA ASP A 111 -5.30 7.83 -6.28
C ASP A 111 -4.55 6.84 -5.36
N ARG A 112 -3.82 5.91 -5.99
CA ARG A 112 -2.94 4.94 -5.32
C ARG A 112 -1.67 4.81 -6.11
N ARG A 113 -0.55 5.18 -5.48
CA ARG A 113 0.74 5.11 -6.16
C ARG A 113 1.73 4.27 -5.38
N TYR A 114 2.52 3.58 -6.15
CA TYR A 114 3.61 2.75 -5.68
C TYR A 114 4.91 3.25 -6.28
N VAL A 115 5.99 3.01 -5.60
CA VAL A 115 7.33 3.16 -6.15
C VAL A 115 8.02 1.80 -6.09
N ALA A 116 8.71 1.44 -7.17
CA ALA A 116 9.53 0.26 -7.24
C ALA A 116 10.90 0.55 -7.84
N VAL A 117 11.89 -0.27 -7.47
CA VAL A 117 13.12 -0.41 -8.24
C VAL A 117 12.96 -1.64 -9.11
N VAL A 118 13.17 -1.49 -10.41
CA VAL A 118 13.11 -2.58 -11.39
C VAL A 118 14.48 -2.82 -12.01
N SER A 119 14.76 -4.04 -12.46
CA SER A 119 16.01 -4.42 -13.10
C SER A 119 16.14 -3.79 -14.47
N GLY A 120 17.32 -3.28 -14.78
CA GLY A 120 17.69 -2.70 -16.05
C GLY A 120 17.22 -1.26 -16.26
N GLU A 121 17.72 -0.66 -17.32
CA GLU A 121 17.36 0.67 -17.77
C GLU A 121 16.09 0.63 -18.61
N MET A 122 15.00 1.24 -18.15
CA MET A 122 13.76 1.35 -18.92
C MET A 122 13.92 2.34 -20.06
N GLU A 123 13.56 1.94 -21.28
CA GLU A 123 13.70 2.79 -22.48
C GLU A 123 12.69 3.95 -22.49
N ASN A 124 11.44 3.68 -22.13
CA ASN A 124 10.36 4.67 -22.16
C ASN A 124 10.20 5.37 -20.81
N ASP A 125 9.97 6.68 -20.82
CA ASP A 125 9.78 7.49 -19.61
C ASP A 125 8.46 7.19 -18.88
N GLU A 126 7.43 6.86 -19.62
CA GLU A 126 6.09 6.56 -19.11
C GLU A 126 5.33 5.64 -20.05
N GLY A 127 4.28 5.03 -19.54
CA GLY A 127 3.41 4.18 -20.34
C GLY A 127 2.27 3.57 -19.54
N THR A 128 1.47 2.78 -20.25
CA THR A 128 0.34 2.03 -19.69
C THR A 128 0.45 0.57 -20.07
N ILE A 129 0.22 -0.32 -19.10
CA ILE A 129 0.19 -1.76 -19.30
C ILE A 129 -1.24 -2.23 -19.03
N GLU A 130 -1.80 -2.88 -20.03
CA GLU A 130 -3.17 -3.40 -20.00
C GLU A 130 -3.17 -4.87 -20.43
N ASN A 131 -3.65 -5.75 -19.56
CA ASN A 131 -3.77 -7.16 -19.85
C ASN A 131 -4.73 -7.87 -18.88
N TRP A 132 -4.90 -9.16 -19.09
CA TRP A 132 -5.72 -10.04 -18.27
C TRP A 132 -4.84 -10.84 -17.32
N LEU A 133 -5.09 -10.74 -16.01
CA LEU A 133 -4.34 -11.46 -14.99
C LEU A 133 -5.14 -12.64 -14.44
N LYS A 134 -4.51 -13.81 -14.41
CA LYS A 134 -5.10 -15.06 -13.92
C LYS A 134 -4.11 -15.84 -13.08
N ASP A 135 -4.58 -16.52 -12.05
CA ASP A 135 -3.77 -17.47 -11.31
C ASP A 135 -3.76 -18.83 -12.01
N ASN A 136 -2.58 -19.46 -12.11
CA ASN A 136 -2.46 -20.85 -12.50
C ASN A 136 -2.75 -21.79 -11.31
N LYS A 137 -2.70 -23.11 -11.54
CA LYS A 137 -2.94 -24.12 -10.50
C LYS A 137 -1.96 -24.07 -9.32
N ALA A 138 -0.79 -23.45 -9.50
CA ALA A 138 0.21 -23.24 -8.47
C ALA A 138 0.07 -21.86 -7.77
N TYR A 139 -1.05 -21.16 -7.96
CA TYR A 139 -1.32 -19.82 -7.42
C TYR A 139 -0.30 -18.76 -7.86
N VAL A 140 0.35 -18.98 -9.01
CA VAL A 140 1.18 -17.97 -9.68
C VAL A 140 0.30 -17.20 -10.64
N THR A 141 0.27 -15.86 -10.47
CA THR A 141 -0.44 -14.96 -11.38
C THR A 141 0.37 -14.81 -12.66
N TYR A 142 -0.25 -14.88 -13.81
CA TYR A 142 0.33 -14.63 -15.12
C TYR A 142 -0.59 -13.72 -15.93
N SER A 143 -0.03 -13.06 -16.92
CA SER A 143 -0.72 -12.14 -17.82
C SER A 143 -1.09 -12.78 -19.14
N SER A 144 -2.06 -12.18 -19.83
CA SER A 144 -2.41 -12.49 -21.21
C SER A 144 -2.88 -11.22 -21.92
N PRO A 145 -2.44 -10.96 -23.17
CA PRO A 145 -2.92 -9.81 -23.93
C PRO A 145 -4.38 -9.96 -24.40
N VAL A 146 -4.92 -11.17 -24.32
CA VAL A 146 -6.31 -11.49 -24.68
C VAL A 146 -7.04 -12.05 -23.47
N ASP A 147 -8.36 -11.91 -23.45
CA ASP A 147 -9.20 -12.46 -22.39
C ASP A 147 -9.00 -13.98 -22.27
N ASN A 148 -8.44 -14.39 -21.14
CA ASN A 148 -8.16 -15.78 -20.78
C ASN A 148 -9.07 -16.27 -19.64
N GLY A 149 -10.16 -15.54 -19.35
CA GLY A 149 -11.04 -15.74 -18.20
C GLY A 149 -10.40 -15.24 -16.90
N GLY A 150 -9.39 -14.38 -16.99
CA GLY A 150 -8.76 -13.65 -15.89
C GLY A 150 -9.49 -12.36 -15.54
N LYS A 151 -8.82 -11.51 -14.76
CA LYS A 151 -9.31 -10.18 -14.39
C LYS A 151 -8.52 -9.12 -15.15
N TYR A 152 -9.20 -8.21 -15.83
CA TYR A 152 -8.57 -7.09 -16.52
C TYR A 152 -7.82 -6.19 -15.52
N ALA A 153 -6.63 -5.77 -15.91
CA ALA A 153 -5.69 -5.03 -15.09
C ALA A 153 -5.09 -3.87 -15.88
N ILE A 154 -5.06 -2.67 -15.28
CA ILE A 154 -4.50 -1.44 -15.86
C ILE A 154 -3.51 -0.85 -14.88
N THR A 155 -2.28 -0.64 -15.35
CA THR A 155 -1.18 -0.01 -14.58
C THR A 155 -0.54 1.06 -15.43
N HIS A 156 -0.53 2.31 -14.95
CA HIS A 156 0.30 3.36 -15.51
C HIS A 156 1.64 3.39 -14.81
N TYR A 157 2.71 3.67 -15.55
CA TYR A 157 4.03 3.86 -14.97
C TYR A 157 4.70 5.14 -15.44
N ARG A 158 5.58 5.68 -14.62
CA ARG A 158 6.48 6.79 -14.94
C ARG A 158 7.84 6.54 -14.30
N VAL A 159 8.89 6.63 -15.10
CA VAL A 159 10.27 6.50 -14.61
C VAL A 159 10.66 7.78 -13.90
N LEU A 160 11.15 7.66 -12.68
CA LEU A 160 11.59 8.77 -11.84
C LEU A 160 13.10 8.98 -11.92
N ASP A 161 13.87 7.89 -12.08
CA ASP A 161 15.33 7.91 -12.17
C ASP A 161 15.85 6.63 -12.83
N ARG A 162 17.07 6.64 -13.37
CA ARG A 162 17.70 5.52 -14.09
C ARG A 162 19.19 5.42 -13.81
N THR A 163 19.64 4.18 -13.85
CA THR A 163 21.05 3.80 -14.07
C THR A 163 21.07 2.72 -15.17
N THR A 164 22.22 2.30 -15.61
CA THR A 164 22.35 1.18 -16.55
C THR A 164 21.86 -0.15 -15.98
N GLU A 165 21.80 -0.29 -14.65
CA GLU A 165 21.44 -1.53 -13.97
C GLU A 165 19.99 -1.52 -13.44
N HIS A 166 19.46 -0.34 -13.11
CA HIS A 166 18.15 -0.21 -12.44
C HIS A 166 17.38 1.02 -12.89
N SER A 167 16.05 0.96 -12.78
CA SER A 167 15.15 2.11 -12.93
C SER A 167 14.27 2.26 -11.68
N LEU A 168 14.11 3.51 -11.21
CA LEU A 168 13.16 3.88 -10.16
C LEU A 168 11.86 4.27 -10.83
N VAL A 169 10.79 3.53 -10.59
CA VAL A 169 9.53 3.66 -11.31
C VAL A 169 8.37 3.93 -10.36
N GLU A 170 7.59 4.95 -10.67
CA GLU A 170 6.28 5.20 -10.07
C GLU A 170 5.21 4.41 -10.83
N TYR A 171 4.34 3.73 -10.11
CA TYR A 171 3.18 3.04 -10.66
C TYR A 171 1.89 3.63 -10.09
N LYS A 172 0.96 3.99 -10.97
CA LYS A 172 -0.40 4.37 -10.61
C LYS A 172 -1.37 3.28 -11.05
N LEU A 173 -2.18 2.80 -10.11
CA LEU A 173 -3.10 1.68 -10.35
C LEU A 173 -4.54 2.15 -10.57
N GLU A 174 -5.15 1.83 -11.71
CA GLU A 174 -6.61 1.88 -11.88
C GLU A 174 -7.27 0.64 -11.26
N THR A 175 -6.67 -0.52 -11.43
CA THR A 175 -7.14 -1.79 -10.88
C THR A 175 -6.20 -2.28 -9.76
N GLY A 176 -6.66 -3.21 -8.94
CA GLY A 176 -5.86 -3.78 -7.83
C GLY A 176 -5.88 -5.31 -7.85
N ARG A 177 -5.29 -5.94 -8.88
CA ARG A 177 -5.23 -7.40 -8.98
C ARG A 177 -4.04 -7.94 -8.18
N LYS A 178 -4.12 -9.20 -7.79
CA LYS A 178 -3.05 -9.89 -7.07
C LYS A 178 -1.74 -9.82 -7.86
N ASN A 179 -0.66 -9.39 -7.20
CA ASN A 179 0.69 -9.23 -7.77
C ASN A 179 0.77 -8.35 -9.04
N GLN A 180 -0.22 -7.50 -9.31
CA GLN A 180 -0.37 -6.77 -10.58
C GLN A 180 0.91 -6.06 -11.02
N ILE A 181 1.48 -5.17 -10.20
CA ILE A 181 2.72 -4.44 -10.55
C ILE A 181 3.87 -5.41 -10.83
N ARG A 182 4.00 -6.45 -10.02
CA ARG A 182 5.10 -7.43 -10.11
C ARG A 182 5.06 -8.22 -11.43
N VAL A 183 3.85 -8.63 -11.85
CA VAL A 183 3.64 -9.31 -13.14
C VAL A 183 3.85 -8.34 -14.29
N HIS A 184 3.24 -7.16 -14.25
CA HIS A 184 3.38 -6.15 -15.30
C HIS A 184 4.82 -5.70 -15.50
N SER A 185 5.59 -5.52 -14.42
CA SER A 185 7.03 -5.19 -14.52
C SER A 185 7.84 -6.31 -15.16
N ALA A 186 7.55 -7.57 -14.81
CA ALA A 186 8.20 -8.71 -15.41
C ALA A 186 7.83 -8.86 -16.92
N ASP A 187 6.59 -8.60 -17.30
CA ASP A 187 6.12 -8.61 -18.70
C ASP A 187 6.84 -7.58 -19.58
N MET A 188 7.20 -6.43 -18.99
CA MET A 188 8.02 -5.42 -19.68
C MET A 188 9.50 -5.80 -19.82
N GLY A 189 9.94 -6.92 -19.24
CA GLY A 189 11.35 -7.31 -19.21
C GLY A 189 12.14 -6.62 -18.06
N HIS A 190 11.46 -5.85 -17.22
CA HIS A 190 12.03 -5.10 -16.09
C HIS A 190 11.41 -5.56 -14.76
N PRO A 191 11.66 -6.79 -14.28
CA PRO A 191 11.07 -7.29 -13.05
C PRO A 191 11.47 -6.44 -11.85
N VAL A 192 10.60 -6.39 -10.84
CA VAL A 192 10.89 -5.71 -9.57
C VAL A 192 12.07 -6.39 -8.88
N CYS A 193 13.09 -5.61 -8.50
CA CYS A 193 14.26 -6.12 -7.79
C CYS A 193 13.86 -6.78 -6.46
N GLY A 194 14.53 -7.88 -6.10
CA GLY A 194 14.22 -8.67 -4.90
C GLY A 194 12.92 -9.48 -5.00
N ASP A 195 12.34 -9.60 -6.19
CA ASP A 195 11.16 -10.44 -6.38
C ASP A 195 11.55 -11.90 -6.62
N ILE A 196 11.37 -12.74 -5.60
CA ILE A 196 11.68 -14.18 -5.66
C ILE A 196 10.73 -15.00 -6.56
N LYS A 197 9.60 -14.41 -6.99
CA LYS A 197 8.56 -15.12 -7.73
C LYS A 197 8.53 -14.74 -9.20
N TYR A 198 8.71 -13.47 -9.51
CA TYR A 198 8.64 -12.90 -10.86
C TYR A 198 9.97 -12.25 -11.29
N GLY A 199 10.95 -12.21 -10.40
CA GLY A 199 12.25 -11.60 -10.63
C GLY A 199 13.21 -12.48 -11.43
N ASN A 200 14.34 -11.89 -11.80
CA ASN A 200 15.44 -12.50 -12.52
C ASN A 200 16.66 -12.82 -11.62
N GLY A 201 16.49 -12.70 -10.28
CA GLY A 201 17.55 -12.92 -9.30
C GLY A 201 18.28 -11.63 -8.88
N ASP A 202 17.98 -10.49 -9.47
CA ASP A 202 18.50 -9.18 -9.07
C ASP A 202 17.91 -8.75 -7.72
N ASP A 203 18.75 -8.67 -6.69
CA ASP A 203 18.33 -8.36 -5.30
C ASP A 203 19.34 -7.45 -4.60
N PRO A 204 19.44 -6.18 -5.01
CA PRO A 204 20.49 -5.26 -4.57
C PRO A 204 20.39 -4.85 -3.10
N ILE A 205 19.22 -5.01 -2.45
CA ILE A 205 18.98 -4.58 -1.06
C ILE A 205 18.30 -5.64 -0.20
N HIS A 206 18.28 -6.89 -0.62
CA HIS A 206 17.77 -8.06 0.11
C HIS A 206 16.30 -7.92 0.56
N ARG A 207 15.46 -7.35 -0.33
CA ARG A 207 14.01 -7.26 -0.15
C ARG A 207 13.31 -6.99 -1.48
N LEU A 208 12.01 -7.30 -1.54
CA LEU A 208 11.16 -6.83 -2.62
C LEU A 208 11.15 -5.29 -2.66
N CYS A 209 11.62 -4.71 -3.76
CA CYS A 209 11.73 -3.27 -3.97
C CYS A 209 10.42 -2.67 -4.44
N LEU A 210 9.33 -2.88 -3.68
CA LEU A 210 8.00 -2.35 -3.95
C LEU A 210 7.41 -1.70 -2.70
N HIS A 211 6.91 -0.47 -2.84
CA HIS A 211 6.39 0.33 -1.75
C HIS A 211 5.18 1.17 -2.16
N ALA A 212 4.05 1.01 -1.47
CA ALA A 212 2.83 1.81 -1.63
C ALA A 212 3.01 3.15 -0.92
N TYR A 213 3.49 4.17 -1.63
CA TYR A 213 3.93 5.41 -0.99
C TYR A 213 2.84 6.48 -0.89
N MET A 214 1.80 6.42 -1.75
CA MET A 214 0.70 7.39 -1.76
C MET A 214 -0.65 6.69 -1.77
N LEU A 215 -1.59 7.24 -1.00
CA LEU A 215 -2.96 6.75 -0.91
C LEU A 215 -3.90 7.93 -0.67
N CYS A 216 -4.79 8.20 -1.64
CA CYS A 216 -5.74 9.30 -1.62
C CYS A 216 -7.16 8.75 -1.73
N PHE A 217 -8.03 9.16 -0.83
CA PHE A 217 -9.42 8.67 -0.79
C PHE A 217 -10.37 9.68 -0.16
N TYR A 218 -11.64 9.58 -0.47
CA TYR A 218 -12.69 10.27 0.27
C TYR A 218 -13.02 9.49 1.55
N HIS A 219 -13.03 10.16 2.68
CA HIS A 219 -13.40 9.52 3.93
C HIS A 219 -14.81 8.93 3.82
N PRO A 220 -15.03 7.63 4.15
CA PRO A 220 -16.28 6.92 3.86
C PRO A 220 -17.52 7.57 4.50
N VAL A 221 -17.35 8.19 5.66
CA VAL A 221 -18.45 8.82 6.42
C VAL A 221 -18.51 10.34 6.21
N THR A 222 -17.38 11.04 6.39
CA THR A 222 -17.36 12.52 6.32
C THR A 222 -17.26 13.07 4.90
N ARG A 223 -16.92 12.23 3.91
CA ARG A 223 -16.71 12.59 2.50
C ARG A 223 -15.57 13.58 2.24
N GLN A 224 -14.78 13.89 3.24
CA GLN A 224 -13.59 14.73 3.09
C GLN A 224 -12.52 13.99 2.28
N ALA A 225 -11.86 14.71 1.36
CA ALA A 225 -10.68 14.19 0.67
C ALA A 225 -9.53 14.05 1.69
N MET A 226 -8.90 12.90 1.69
CA MET A 226 -7.77 12.55 2.53
C MET A 226 -6.61 12.10 1.66
N GLU A 227 -5.44 12.64 1.93
CA GLU A 227 -4.21 12.34 1.18
C GLU A 227 -3.12 11.93 2.17
N PHE A 228 -2.53 10.80 1.92
CA PHE A 228 -1.43 10.27 2.72
C PHE A 228 -0.26 9.94 1.81
N GLU A 229 0.91 10.39 2.22
CA GLU A 229 2.16 10.09 1.53
C GLU A 229 3.22 9.65 2.54
N THR A 230 4.03 8.69 2.16
CA THR A 230 5.22 8.27 2.90
C THR A 230 6.48 8.55 2.07
N MET A 231 7.60 8.67 2.74
CA MET A 231 8.88 8.81 2.04
C MET A 231 9.19 7.53 1.25
N ILE A 232 9.70 7.68 0.03
CA ILE A 232 10.32 6.58 -0.71
C ILE A 232 11.44 5.99 0.16
N PRO A 233 11.50 4.68 0.36
CA PRO A 233 12.53 4.06 1.20
C PRO A 233 13.94 4.51 0.81
N ALA A 234 14.73 4.95 1.80
CA ALA A 234 16.07 5.47 1.53
C ALA A 234 16.95 4.47 0.77
N ALA A 235 16.80 3.17 1.05
CA ALA A 235 17.53 2.12 0.35
C ALA A 235 17.22 2.07 -1.16
N PHE A 236 16.01 2.46 -1.60
CA PHE A 236 15.69 2.56 -3.04
C PHE A 236 16.46 3.71 -3.68
N ARG A 237 16.45 4.89 -3.04
CA ARG A 237 17.15 6.09 -3.55
C ARG A 237 18.67 5.95 -3.59
N HIS A 238 19.25 5.11 -2.72
CA HIS A 238 20.70 4.91 -2.68
C HIS A 238 21.25 4.18 -3.89
N LEU A 239 20.41 3.44 -4.62
CA LEU A 239 20.79 2.76 -5.87
C LEU A 239 20.95 3.73 -7.06
N PHE A 240 20.55 4.99 -6.91
CA PHE A 240 20.57 6.03 -7.96
C PHE A 240 21.49 7.22 -7.62
N LYS A 241 22.47 7.01 -6.74
CA LYS A 241 23.45 8.04 -6.36
C LYS A 241 24.82 7.78 -6.97
#